data_69095b2bd117393568ef9fa34b0689d7
#
_entry.id   69095b2bd117393568ef9fa34b0689d7
#
_cell.length_a   1.000
_cell.length_b   1.000
_cell.length_c   1.000
_cell.angle_alpha   90.00
_cell.angle_beta   90.00
_cell.angle_gamma   90.00
#
_symmetry.space_group_name_H-M   'P 1'
#
loop_
_entity.id
_entity.type
_entity.pdbx_description
1 polymer ?
#
loop_
_entity_poly.entity_id
_entity_poly.type
_entity_poly.pdbx_seq_one_letter_code
_entity_poly.pdbx_strand_id
1 'polypeptide(L)'
;MYRLNVLTTLNIFRAALPPMRAVGRGSLVAIGAGAAIKAPAGLSAYAGAKSAVHRLIESFADELKTDGIRVNAILPSIIDTPQNRAAMPDADHEAWVRPREIADAIRFLLAEDASGITGAFIPVTGRL
;
A
#
# COMPACT_ATOMS: atom_id res chain seq x y z
N MET A 1 6.31 13.43 -7.34
CA MET A 1 6.23 11.98 -6.99
C MET A 1 6.78 11.68 -5.62
N TYR A 2 8.05 11.98 -5.31
CA TYR A 2 8.66 11.64 -4.02
C TYR A 2 7.98 12.28 -2.81
N ARG A 3 7.72 13.59 -2.84
CA ARG A 3 7.03 14.26 -1.71
C ARG A 3 5.67 13.62 -1.42
N LEU A 4 4.89 13.36 -2.47
CA LEU A 4 3.53 12.85 -2.33
C LEU A 4 3.47 11.37 -1.91
N ASN A 5 4.41 10.56 -2.33
CA ASN A 5 4.41 9.12 -2.03
C ASN A 5 5.34 8.76 -0.88
N VAL A 6 6.62 9.13 -0.98
CA VAL A 6 7.65 8.69 -0.02
C VAL A 6 7.56 9.47 1.29
N LEU A 7 7.62 10.81 1.22
CA LEU A 7 7.61 11.62 2.44
C LEU A 7 6.28 11.54 3.17
N THR A 8 5.16 11.46 2.46
CA THR A 8 3.84 11.28 3.08
C THR A 8 3.78 9.97 3.87
N THR A 9 4.20 8.86 3.26
CA THR A 9 4.23 7.55 3.94
C THR A 9 5.14 7.61 5.18
N LEU A 10 6.36 8.12 5.02
CA LEU A 10 7.32 8.23 6.12
C LEU A 10 6.78 9.08 7.27
N ASN A 11 6.19 10.24 6.97
CA ASN A 11 5.67 11.15 7.99
C ASN A 11 4.48 10.56 8.75
N ILE A 12 3.56 9.88 8.05
CA ILE A 12 2.42 9.21 8.70
C ILE A 12 2.93 8.09 9.61
N PHE A 13 3.85 7.25 9.15
CA PHE A 13 4.43 6.19 9.96
C PHE A 13 5.11 6.75 11.21
N ARG A 14 5.96 7.76 11.05
CA ARG A 14 6.62 8.42 12.18
C ARG A 14 5.64 9.00 13.20
N ALA A 15 4.54 9.57 12.75
CA ALA A 15 3.51 10.12 13.62
C ALA A 15 2.70 9.02 14.34
N ALA A 16 2.49 7.88 13.70
CA ALA A 16 1.71 6.78 14.26
C ALA A 16 2.50 5.92 15.26
N LEU A 17 3.84 5.84 15.14
CA LEU A 17 4.66 4.93 15.94
C LEU A 17 4.66 5.21 17.45
N PRO A 18 4.79 6.47 17.95
CA PRO A 18 4.84 6.71 19.39
C PRO A 18 3.61 6.15 20.15
N PRO A 19 2.37 6.44 19.74
CA PRO A 19 1.20 5.86 20.42
C PRO A 19 1.10 4.33 20.25
N MET A 20 1.52 3.76 19.11
CA MET A 20 1.52 2.31 18.92
C MET A 20 2.55 1.62 19.82
N ARG A 21 3.74 2.18 19.94
CA ARG A 21 4.79 1.69 20.86
C ARG A 21 4.34 1.77 22.33
N ALA A 22 3.63 2.83 22.70
CA ALA A 22 3.14 3.00 24.07
C ALA A 22 2.18 1.88 24.50
N VAL A 23 1.37 1.35 23.58
CA VAL A 23 0.46 0.24 23.84
C VAL A 23 1.01 -1.14 23.46
N GLY A 24 2.18 -1.19 22.83
CA GLY A 24 2.86 -2.43 22.44
C GLY A 24 2.16 -3.21 21.31
N ARG A 25 1.35 -2.55 20.49
CA ARG A 25 0.68 -3.14 19.34
C ARG A 25 0.30 -2.08 18.30
N GLY A 26 0.20 -2.51 17.06
CA GLY A 26 -0.25 -1.65 15.98
C GLY A 26 -0.27 -2.36 14.64
N SER A 27 -0.95 -1.77 13.68
CA SER A 27 -0.91 -2.22 12.29
C SER A 27 -0.93 -1.03 11.36
N LEU A 28 0.03 -1.00 10.44
CA LEU A 28 0.18 0.01 9.40
C LEU A 28 -0.01 -0.66 8.05
N VAL A 29 -0.82 -0.04 7.19
CA VAL A 29 -1.01 -0.51 5.81
C VAL A 29 -0.75 0.65 4.86
N ALA A 30 0.15 0.43 3.91
CA ALA A 30 0.46 1.39 2.87
C ALA A 30 -0.11 0.95 1.51
N ILE A 31 -0.31 1.93 0.63
CA ILE A 31 -0.68 1.69 -0.76
C ILE A 31 0.60 1.66 -1.60
N GLY A 32 1.01 0.45 -1.96
CA GLY A 32 2.10 0.22 -2.90
C GLY A 32 1.64 0.33 -4.35
N ALA A 33 2.35 -0.31 -5.24
CA ALA A 33 1.98 -0.43 -6.65
C ALA A 33 2.73 -1.59 -7.32
N GLY A 34 2.11 -2.26 -8.27
CA GLY A 34 2.77 -3.25 -9.12
C GLY A 34 3.93 -2.64 -9.92
N ALA A 35 3.85 -1.35 -10.27
CA ALA A 35 4.92 -0.61 -10.92
C ALA A 35 6.24 -0.53 -10.11
N ALA A 36 6.19 -0.75 -8.80
CA ALA A 36 7.39 -0.85 -7.96
C ALA A 36 8.13 -2.18 -8.14
N ILE A 37 7.44 -3.22 -8.61
CA ILE A 37 8.01 -4.54 -8.90
C ILE A 37 8.53 -4.59 -10.33
N LYS A 38 7.71 -4.14 -11.28
CA LYS A 38 8.06 -4.06 -12.70
C LYS A 38 7.59 -2.73 -13.27
N ALA A 39 8.53 -1.84 -13.52
CA ALA A 39 8.25 -0.49 -14.00
C ALA A 39 7.81 -0.50 -15.47
N PRO A 40 6.59 -0.05 -15.79
CA PRO A 40 6.17 0.14 -17.19
C PRO A 40 6.91 1.31 -17.84
N ALA A 41 7.00 1.28 -19.17
CA ALA A 41 7.54 2.41 -19.93
C ALA A 41 6.76 3.69 -19.64
N GLY A 42 7.46 4.82 -19.53
CA GLY A 42 6.86 6.13 -19.26
C GLY A 42 6.53 6.42 -17.80
N LEU A 43 6.68 5.47 -16.89
CA LEU A 43 6.36 5.62 -15.47
C LEU A 43 7.57 5.64 -14.53
N SER A 44 8.76 5.99 -15.03
CA SER A 44 10.02 5.91 -14.27
C SER A 44 9.98 6.66 -12.93
N ALA A 45 9.51 7.91 -12.91
CA ALA A 45 9.42 8.71 -11.69
C ALA A 45 8.40 8.15 -10.69
N TYR A 46 7.26 7.65 -11.16
CA TYR A 46 6.25 7.01 -10.34
C TYR A 46 6.75 5.66 -9.78
N ALA A 47 7.27 4.80 -10.64
CA ALA A 47 7.83 3.51 -10.25
C ALA A 47 8.98 3.67 -9.25
N GLY A 48 9.89 4.62 -9.48
CA GLY A 48 10.97 4.94 -8.54
C GLY A 48 10.47 5.38 -7.17
N ALA A 49 9.46 6.26 -7.13
CA ALA A 49 8.85 6.69 -5.87
C ALA A 49 8.14 5.53 -5.15
N LYS A 50 7.39 4.69 -5.87
CA LYS A 50 6.73 3.51 -5.29
C LYS A 50 7.72 2.43 -4.85
N SER A 51 8.83 2.25 -5.56
CA SER A 51 9.91 1.35 -5.10
C SER A 51 10.52 1.83 -3.78
N ALA A 52 10.72 3.13 -3.62
CA ALA A 52 11.17 3.69 -2.35
C ALA A 52 10.17 3.42 -1.21
N VAL A 53 8.85 3.56 -1.47
CA VAL A 53 7.81 3.21 -0.49
C VAL A 53 7.88 1.73 -0.12
N HIS A 54 8.07 0.81 -1.10
CA HIS A 54 8.22 -0.62 -0.81
C HIS A 54 9.41 -0.89 0.12
N ARG A 55 10.57 -0.26 -0.14
CA ARG A 55 11.75 -0.42 0.74
C ARG A 55 11.50 0.10 2.15
N LEU A 56 10.78 1.21 2.32
CA LEU A 56 10.36 1.70 3.63
C LEU A 56 9.49 0.67 4.37
N ILE A 57 8.51 0.10 3.68
CA ILE A 57 7.59 -0.89 4.26
C ILE A 57 8.36 -2.14 4.74
N GLU A 58 9.27 -2.67 3.92
CA GLU A 58 10.10 -3.82 4.30
C GLU A 58 10.95 -3.54 5.52
N SER A 59 11.63 -2.39 5.54
CA SER A 59 12.48 -1.99 6.65
C SER A 59 11.67 -1.79 7.94
N PHE A 60 10.55 -1.06 7.87
CA PHE A 60 9.69 -0.87 9.03
C PHE A 60 9.05 -2.18 9.51
N ALA A 61 8.66 -3.08 8.60
CA ALA A 61 8.11 -4.37 8.99
C ALA A 61 9.12 -5.20 9.80
N ASP A 62 10.38 -5.17 9.41
CA ASP A 62 11.44 -5.88 10.11
C ASP A 62 11.80 -5.21 11.45
N GLU A 63 11.99 -3.89 11.44
CA GLU A 63 12.32 -3.09 12.63
C GLU A 63 11.27 -3.19 13.74
N LEU A 64 9.98 -3.16 13.37
CA LEU A 64 8.88 -3.00 14.33
C LEU A 64 8.30 -4.31 14.86
N LYS A 65 8.80 -5.47 14.44
CA LYS A 65 8.36 -6.78 14.93
C LYS A 65 8.41 -6.89 16.46
N THR A 66 9.51 -6.44 17.05
CA THR A 66 9.73 -6.50 18.50
C THR A 66 8.84 -5.52 19.28
N ASP A 67 8.30 -4.51 18.61
CA ASP A 67 7.35 -3.56 19.18
C ASP A 67 5.89 -4.04 19.10
N GLY A 68 5.65 -5.22 18.52
CA GLY A 68 4.30 -5.74 18.30
C GLY A 68 3.53 -5.00 17.22
N ILE A 69 4.23 -4.31 16.30
CA ILE A 69 3.63 -3.51 15.24
C ILE A 69 3.86 -4.21 13.89
N ARG A 70 2.77 -4.40 13.13
CA ARG A 70 2.79 -4.99 11.81
C ARG A 70 2.78 -3.90 10.74
N VAL A 71 3.47 -4.12 9.64
CA VAL A 71 3.53 -3.19 8.51
C VAL A 71 3.38 -3.97 7.22
N ASN A 72 2.34 -3.68 6.47
CA ASN A 72 2.02 -4.36 5.21
C ASN A 72 1.67 -3.36 4.11
N ALA A 73 1.59 -3.83 2.89
CA ALA A 73 1.12 -3.05 1.75
C ALA A 73 0.11 -3.82 0.93
N ILE A 74 -0.79 -3.09 0.29
CA ILE A 74 -1.58 -3.59 -0.82
C ILE A 74 -1.07 -2.99 -2.13
N LEU A 75 -1.18 -3.77 -3.20
CA LEU A 75 -0.74 -3.40 -4.55
C LEU A 75 -1.96 -3.38 -5.48
N PRO A 76 -2.70 -2.27 -5.54
CA PRO A 76 -3.82 -2.16 -6.45
C PRO A 76 -3.35 -2.14 -7.92
N SER A 77 -4.16 -2.69 -8.80
CA SER A 77 -4.11 -2.40 -10.23
C SER A 77 -4.84 -1.08 -10.53
N ILE A 78 -5.44 -0.95 -11.70
CA ILE A 78 -6.26 0.22 -12.04
C ILE A 78 -7.51 0.22 -11.15
N ILE A 79 -7.67 1.29 -10.38
CA ILE A 79 -8.81 1.44 -9.47
C ILE A 79 -9.98 2.05 -10.24
N ASP A 80 -11.14 1.47 -10.11
CA ASP A 80 -12.38 1.99 -10.72
C ASP A 80 -12.82 3.28 -10.03
N THR A 81 -12.38 4.40 -10.59
CA THR A 81 -12.70 5.74 -10.11
C THR A 81 -13.21 6.60 -11.27
N PRO A 82 -14.02 7.63 -10.99
CA PRO A 82 -14.47 8.55 -12.04
C PRO A 82 -13.31 9.16 -12.83
N GLN A 83 -12.20 9.49 -12.16
CA GLN A 83 -11.00 10.04 -12.80
C GLN A 83 -10.36 9.03 -13.77
N ASN A 84 -10.21 7.78 -13.37
CA ASN A 84 -9.62 6.75 -14.23
C ASN A 84 -10.56 6.41 -15.41
N ARG A 85 -11.87 6.35 -15.18
CA ARG A 85 -12.86 6.17 -16.26
C ARG A 85 -12.78 7.31 -17.28
N ALA A 86 -12.66 8.55 -16.84
CA ALA A 86 -12.51 9.70 -17.73
C ALA A 86 -11.21 9.68 -18.54
N ALA A 87 -10.10 9.19 -17.92
CA ALA A 87 -8.80 9.09 -18.58
C ALA A 87 -8.72 7.91 -19.57
N MET A 88 -9.52 6.87 -19.38
CA MET A 88 -9.52 5.63 -20.19
C MET A 88 -10.97 5.21 -20.51
N PRO A 89 -11.71 6.02 -21.33
CA PRO A 89 -13.14 5.79 -21.55
C PRO A 89 -13.46 4.48 -22.28
N ASP A 90 -12.53 3.99 -23.11
CA ASP A 90 -12.71 2.78 -23.93
C ASP A 90 -12.18 1.49 -23.25
N ALA A 91 -11.71 1.58 -22.01
CA ALA A 91 -11.21 0.42 -21.28
C ALA A 91 -12.36 -0.43 -20.70
N ASP A 92 -12.09 -1.71 -20.48
CA ASP A 92 -13.02 -2.60 -19.76
C ASP A 92 -13.00 -2.26 -18.25
N HIS A 93 -13.86 -1.34 -17.84
CA HIS A 93 -13.95 -0.90 -16.46
C HIS A 93 -14.42 -2.01 -15.49
N GLU A 94 -15.14 -3.02 -15.98
CA GLU A 94 -15.59 -4.14 -15.16
C GLU A 94 -14.42 -5.05 -14.71
N ALA A 95 -13.30 -5.03 -15.43
CA ALA A 95 -12.09 -5.73 -15.04
C ALA A 95 -11.31 -5.02 -13.91
N TRP A 96 -11.56 -3.74 -13.67
CA TRP A 96 -10.81 -2.95 -12.70
C TRP A 96 -11.13 -3.32 -11.25
N VAL A 97 -10.19 -3.01 -10.36
CA VAL A 97 -10.41 -3.21 -8.92
C VAL A 97 -11.36 -2.13 -8.37
N ARG A 98 -12.35 -2.56 -7.64
CA ARG A 98 -13.30 -1.65 -7.00
C ARG A 98 -12.70 -1.07 -5.71
N PRO A 99 -12.98 0.20 -5.37
CA PRO A 99 -12.54 0.80 -4.10
C PRO A 99 -12.91 -0.04 -2.87
N ARG A 100 -14.07 -0.70 -2.90
CA ARG A 100 -14.52 -1.60 -1.83
C ARG A 100 -13.58 -2.79 -1.63
N GLU A 101 -13.11 -3.41 -2.71
CA GLU A 101 -12.20 -4.56 -2.65
C GLU A 101 -10.87 -4.17 -1.98
N ILE A 102 -10.38 -2.95 -2.26
CA ILE A 102 -9.20 -2.37 -1.61
C ILE A 102 -9.46 -2.14 -0.12
N ALA A 103 -10.60 -1.53 0.21
CA ALA A 103 -10.98 -1.24 1.59
C ALA A 103 -11.12 -2.52 2.43
N ASP A 104 -11.71 -3.58 1.88
CA ASP A 104 -11.85 -4.87 2.55
C ASP A 104 -10.48 -5.53 2.80
N ALA A 105 -9.54 -5.45 1.85
CA ALA A 105 -8.18 -5.94 2.05
C ALA A 105 -7.43 -5.16 3.14
N ILE A 106 -7.55 -3.83 3.16
CA ILE A 106 -6.98 -2.98 4.22
C ILE A 106 -7.58 -3.35 5.57
N ARG A 107 -8.90 -3.46 5.66
CA ARG A 107 -9.61 -3.82 6.90
C ARG A 107 -9.11 -5.16 7.45
N PHE A 108 -8.95 -6.17 6.59
CA PHE A 108 -8.39 -7.46 6.99
C PHE A 108 -6.98 -7.32 7.58
N LEU A 109 -6.08 -6.61 6.89
CA LEU A 109 -4.70 -6.42 7.34
C LEU A 109 -4.60 -5.62 8.66
N LEU A 110 -5.56 -4.75 8.94
CA LEU A 110 -5.62 -3.99 10.20
C LEU A 110 -6.19 -4.80 11.37
N ALA A 111 -6.95 -5.87 11.09
CA ALA A 111 -7.63 -6.68 12.09
C ALA A 111 -6.70 -7.72 12.75
N GLU A 112 -7.14 -8.28 13.87
CA GLU A 112 -6.45 -9.36 14.59
C GLU A 112 -6.36 -10.64 13.75
N ASP A 113 -7.28 -10.85 12.80
CA ASP A 113 -7.26 -12.00 11.89
C ASP A 113 -5.98 -12.05 11.04
N ALA A 114 -5.31 -10.91 10.86
CA ALA A 114 -4.02 -10.79 10.18
C ALA A 114 -2.83 -10.72 11.16
N SER A 115 -2.98 -11.15 12.42
CA SER A 115 -1.96 -11.00 13.46
C SER A 115 -0.60 -11.62 13.13
N GLY A 116 -0.57 -12.65 12.30
CA GLY A 116 0.67 -13.29 11.83
C GLY A 116 1.26 -12.69 10.55
N ILE A 117 0.66 -11.61 10.00
CA ILE A 117 1.06 -11.04 8.71
C ILE A 117 1.78 -9.71 8.92
N THR A 118 3.06 -9.65 8.58
CA THR A 118 3.86 -8.43 8.50
C THR A 118 4.88 -8.53 7.37
N GLY A 119 5.21 -7.42 6.73
CA GLY A 119 6.11 -7.36 5.57
C GLY A 119 5.48 -7.90 4.27
N ALA A 120 4.18 -8.08 4.23
CA ALA A 120 3.48 -8.60 3.06
C ALA A 120 3.14 -7.48 2.06
N PHE A 121 3.25 -7.82 0.78
CA PHE A 121 2.82 -7.01 -0.35
C PHE A 121 1.71 -7.78 -1.08
N ILE A 122 0.47 -7.38 -0.87
CA ILE A 122 -0.71 -8.13 -1.32
C ILE A 122 -1.29 -7.50 -2.58
N PRO A 123 -1.22 -8.17 -3.75
CA PRO A 123 -1.91 -7.70 -4.94
C PRO A 123 -3.43 -7.69 -4.76
N VAL A 124 -4.05 -6.58 -5.13
CA VAL A 124 -5.50 -6.40 -5.18
C VAL A 124 -5.82 -5.88 -6.57
N THR A 125 -5.94 -6.78 -7.54
CA THR A 125 -5.91 -6.45 -8.96
C THR A 125 -7.28 -6.47 -9.64
N GLY A 126 -8.32 -6.84 -8.92
CA GLY A 126 -9.64 -7.04 -9.53
C GLY A 126 -9.61 -8.25 -10.46
N ARG A 127 -9.90 -8.02 -11.73
CA ARG A 127 -9.95 -9.05 -12.78
C ARG A 127 -8.92 -8.78 -13.89
N LEU A 128 -7.93 -7.92 -13.62
CA LEU A 128 -6.79 -7.66 -14.51
C LEU A 128 -5.65 -8.66 -14.28
#